data_64a4f54d3f02c3ce704494cabe33eb5d
#
_entry.id   64a4f54d3f02c3ce704494cabe33eb5d
#
_cell.length_a   1.000
_cell.length_b   1.000
_cell.length_c   1.000
_cell.angle_alpha   90.00
_cell.angle_beta   90.00
_cell.angle_gamma   90.00
#
_symmetry.space_group_name_H-M   'P 1'
#
loop_
_entity.id
_entity.type
_entity.pdbx_description
1 polymer ?
#
loop_
_entity_poly.entity_id
_entity_poly.type
_entity_poly.pdbx_seq_one_letter_code
_entity_poly.pdbx_strand_id
1 'polypeptide(L)'
;VPETSWKTCTPETAPEFAAVAYYFAKNLHKDLNIPIGIIQLPVGGTTVEAWTSRKLLLSDKDFRPIIERYDSIADAYQSGEYEKIYDRYIKSLAEYNKLSAEKKQYIGKPTEPMGKWNFRRPVGLSETMLNVVSPYTLKGFIFYQGESNTARGAQYRKLFPAMIKEWRASWGQGDIPFLFVQLPRFETKTRYWLSLIHISEPTRLRR
;
A
#
# COMPACT_ATOMS: atom_id res chain seq x y z
N VAL A 1 3.65 -17.85 5.57
CA VAL A 1 4.57 -16.71 5.50
C VAL A 1 5.83 -17.23 4.83
N PRO A 2 6.34 -16.60 3.76
CA PRO A 2 7.61 -17.03 3.18
C PRO A 2 8.71 -16.96 4.25
N GLU A 3 9.60 -17.92 4.22
CA GLU A 3 10.77 -17.91 5.09
C GLU A 3 11.62 -16.67 4.79
N THR A 4 11.82 -15.84 5.79
CA THR A 4 12.57 -14.58 5.65
C THR A 4 13.81 -14.65 6.51
N SER A 5 14.92 -14.14 5.99
CA SER A 5 16.20 -14.07 6.70
C SER A 5 16.87 -12.73 6.47
N TRP A 6 17.69 -12.30 7.43
CA TRP A 6 18.56 -11.15 7.23
C TRP A 6 19.64 -11.49 6.20
N LYS A 7 19.79 -10.61 5.21
CA LYS A 7 20.83 -10.70 4.20
C LYS A 7 21.75 -9.49 4.29
N THR A 8 23.05 -9.74 4.23
CA THR A 8 24.02 -8.66 4.07
C THR A 8 23.86 -8.06 2.66
N CYS A 9 23.90 -6.73 2.59
CA CYS A 9 23.85 -6.03 1.30
C CYS A 9 25.21 -6.15 0.59
N THR A 10 25.26 -6.95 -0.46
CA THR A 10 26.40 -7.14 -1.38
C THR A 10 25.95 -6.77 -2.81
N PRO A 11 26.88 -6.67 -3.79
CA PRO A 11 26.50 -6.46 -5.19
C PRO A 11 25.48 -7.50 -5.70
N GLU A 12 25.56 -8.74 -5.21
CA GLU A 12 24.68 -9.85 -5.61
C GLU A 12 23.29 -9.72 -5.00
N THR A 13 23.18 -9.26 -3.74
CA THR A 13 21.91 -9.15 -3.01
C THR A 13 21.26 -7.77 -3.16
N ALA A 14 22.02 -6.74 -3.54
CA ALA A 14 21.50 -5.38 -3.68
C ALA A 14 20.28 -5.26 -4.62
N PRO A 15 20.18 -6.01 -5.75
CA PRO A 15 18.99 -5.97 -6.61
C PRO A 15 17.70 -6.47 -5.96
N GLU A 16 17.78 -7.20 -4.84
CA GLU A 16 16.61 -7.69 -4.11
C GLU A 16 15.99 -6.60 -3.20
N PHE A 17 16.68 -5.50 -2.96
CA PHE A 17 16.17 -4.43 -2.11
C PHE A 17 15.30 -3.45 -2.90
N ALA A 18 14.24 -2.97 -2.28
CA ALA A 18 13.47 -1.87 -2.83
C ALA A 18 14.36 -0.62 -2.98
N ALA A 19 14.40 -0.02 -4.18
CA ALA A 19 15.33 1.05 -4.51
C ALA A 19 15.29 2.22 -3.51
N VAL A 20 14.09 2.65 -3.10
CA VAL A 20 13.93 3.74 -2.13
C VAL A 20 14.61 3.39 -0.79
N ALA A 21 14.40 2.17 -0.30
CA ALA A 21 15.00 1.72 0.96
C ALA A 21 16.52 1.57 0.84
N TYR A 22 17.00 0.99 -0.27
CA TYR A 22 18.43 0.82 -0.54
C TYR A 22 19.17 2.16 -0.56
N TYR A 23 18.73 3.10 -1.37
CA TYR A 23 19.43 4.40 -1.48
C TYR A 23 19.35 5.22 -0.19
N PHE A 24 18.23 5.17 0.51
CA PHE A 24 18.10 5.81 1.81
C PHE A 24 19.10 5.23 2.83
N ALA A 25 19.12 3.91 2.99
CA ALA A 25 19.99 3.25 3.95
C ALA A 25 21.48 3.39 3.58
N LYS A 26 21.81 3.33 2.29
CA LYS A 26 23.18 3.54 1.80
C LYS A 26 23.71 4.92 2.17
N ASN A 27 22.91 5.97 1.97
CA ASN A 27 23.32 7.32 2.32
C ASN A 27 23.41 7.48 3.84
N LEU A 28 22.42 6.99 4.57
CA LEU A 28 22.41 7.06 6.02
C LEU A 28 23.60 6.31 6.64
N HIS A 29 23.93 5.12 6.12
CA HIS A 29 25.12 4.37 6.52
C HIS A 29 26.41 5.16 6.28
N LYS A 30 26.53 5.77 5.10
CA LYS A 30 27.69 6.59 4.73
C LYS A 30 27.86 7.79 5.66
N ASP A 31 26.77 8.49 5.98
CA ASP A 31 26.79 9.72 6.76
C ASP A 31 27.02 9.46 8.26
N LEU A 32 26.49 8.37 8.79
CA LEU A 32 26.54 8.04 10.21
C LEU A 32 27.64 7.04 10.56
N ASN A 33 28.18 6.32 9.58
CA ASN A 33 29.16 5.24 9.75
C ASN A 33 28.72 4.14 10.74
N ILE A 34 27.44 3.78 10.70
CA ILE A 34 26.85 2.72 11.53
C ILE A 34 26.12 1.69 10.65
N PRO A 35 25.96 0.44 11.10
CA PRO A 35 25.11 -0.54 10.41
C PRO A 35 23.65 -0.08 10.33
N ILE A 36 23.04 -0.24 9.15
CA ILE A 36 21.63 0.09 8.93
C ILE A 36 20.89 -1.19 8.52
N GLY A 37 19.90 -1.58 9.33
CA GLY A 37 18.99 -2.68 8.99
C GLY A 37 17.74 -2.15 8.27
N ILE A 38 17.28 -2.89 7.26
CA ILE A 38 16.06 -2.59 6.50
C ILE A 38 15.10 -3.77 6.63
N ILE A 39 13.87 -3.51 7.09
CA ILE A 39 12.76 -4.44 6.97
C ILE A 39 11.87 -3.92 5.85
N GLN A 40 11.69 -4.69 4.78
CA GLN A 40 10.93 -4.25 3.62
C GLN A 40 9.66 -5.07 3.44
N LEU A 41 8.55 -4.38 3.21
CA LEU A 41 7.23 -4.94 2.99
C LEU A 41 6.68 -4.45 1.64
N PRO A 42 7.29 -4.80 0.49
CA PRO A 42 6.94 -4.21 -0.79
C PRO A 42 5.76 -4.95 -1.42
N VAL A 43 4.58 -4.36 -1.38
CA VAL A 43 3.40 -4.88 -2.10
C VAL A 43 2.83 -3.80 -3.00
N GLY A 44 3.16 -3.88 -4.29
CA GLY A 44 2.76 -2.90 -5.29
C GLY A 44 1.26 -2.89 -5.58
N GLY A 45 0.72 -1.72 -5.96
CA GLY A 45 -0.68 -1.57 -6.35
C GLY A 45 -1.68 -1.69 -5.21
N THR A 46 -1.24 -1.51 -3.96
CA THR A 46 -2.11 -1.56 -2.79
C THR A 46 -2.58 -0.17 -2.37
N THR A 47 -3.73 -0.13 -1.72
CA THR A 47 -4.29 1.08 -1.13
C THR A 47 -3.87 1.20 0.33
N VAL A 48 -3.92 2.41 0.89
CA VAL A 48 -3.57 2.67 2.30
C VAL A 48 -4.45 1.87 3.26
N GLU A 49 -5.70 1.64 2.92
CA GLU A 49 -6.63 0.84 3.74
C GLU A 49 -6.25 -0.64 3.87
N ALA A 50 -5.43 -1.17 2.97
CA ALA A 50 -4.88 -2.52 3.13
C ALA A 50 -3.87 -2.61 4.28
N TRP A 51 -3.23 -1.49 4.61
CA TRP A 51 -2.21 -1.32 5.65
C TRP A 51 -2.75 -0.76 6.96
N THR A 52 -4.07 -0.59 7.07
CA THR A 52 -4.77 0.03 8.20
C THR A 52 -5.56 -1.03 8.95
N SER A 53 -5.65 -0.95 10.27
CA SER A 53 -6.43 -1.92 11.04
C SER A 53 -7.94 -1.77 10.82
N ARG A 54 -8.68 -2.86 11.02
CA ARG A 54 -10.15 -2.83 10.99
C ARG A 54 -10.71 -1.88 12.05
N LYS A 55 -10.07 -1.82 13.21
CA LYS A 55 -10.47 -0.94 14.31
C LYS A 55 -10.45 0.53 13.87
N LEU A 56 -9.35 0.97 13.22
CA LEU A 56 -9.25 2.34 12.74
C LEU A 56 -10.26 2.62 11.63
N LEU A 57 -10.43 1.70 10.68
CA LEU A 57 -11.40 1.88 9.59
C LEU A 57 -12.85 1.96 10.09
N LEU A 58 -13.19 1.32 11.19
CA LEU A 58 -14.52 1.40 11.80
C LEU A 58 -14.70 2.61 12.73
N SER A 59 -13.63 3.25 13.18
CA SER A 59 -13.68 4.34 14.16
C SER A 59 -14.20 5.66 13.61
N ASP A 60 -14.13 5.87 12.30
CA ASP A 60 -14.52 7.11 11.64
C ASP A 60 -15.59 6.86 10.57
N LYS A 61 -16.61 7.70 10.53
CA LYS A 61 -17.71 7.63 9.55
C LYS A 61 -17.24 7.74 8.10
N ASP A 62 -16.14 8.42 7.85
CA ASP A 62 -15.58 8.59 6.49
C ASP A 62 -14.78 7.37 6.03
N PHE A 63 -14.35 6.51 6.97
CA PHE A 63 -13.60 5.27 6.68
C PHE A 63 -14.49 4.04 6.67
N ARG A 64 -15.54 4.02 7.49
CA ARG A 64 -16.47 2.89 7.64
C ARG A 64 -16.99 2.33 6.32
N PRO A 65 -17.35 3.14 5.30
CA PRO A 65 -17.78 2.62 3.99
C PRO A 65 -16.76 1.74 3.27
N ILE A 66 -15.48 1.81 3.66
CA ILE A 66 -14.42 0.93 3.12
C ILE A 66 -14.68 -0.52 3.57
N ILE A 67 -14.95 -0.69 4.87
CA ILE A 67 -15.20 -2.00 5.48
C ILE A 67 -16.57 -2.52 5.05
N GLU A 68 -17.61 -1.70 5.08
CA GLU A 68 -18.97 -2.11 4.68
C GLU A 68 -19.00 -2.65 3.25
N ARG A 69 -18.33 -1.96 2.32
CA ARG A 69 -18.20 -2.44 0.94
C ARG A 69 -17.43 -3.74 0.84
N TYR A 70 -16.36 -3.91 1.62
CA TYR A 70 -15.60 -5.15 1.64
C TYR A 70 -16.39 -6.30 2.26
N ASP A 71 -17.08 -6.06 3.36
CA ASP A 71 -17.91 -7.07 4.01
C ASP A 71 -19.04 -7.54 3.07
N SER A 72 -19.67 -6.63 2.33
CA SER A 72 -20.65 -6.96 1.29
C SER A 72 -20.06 -7.88 0.20
N ILE A 73 -18.81 -7.63 -0.23
CA ILE A 73 -18.11 -8.50 -1.19
C ILE A 73 -17.81 -9.88 -0.55
N ALA A 74 -17.39 -9.90 0.72
CA ALA A 74 -17.13 -11.15 1.42
C ALA A 74 -18.40 -12.00 1.60
N ASP A 75 -19.55 -11.35 1.83
CA ASP A 75 -20.86 -11.99 1.90
C ASP A 75 -21.29 -12.55 0.53
N ALA A 76 -21.10 -11.79 -0.55
CA ALA A 76 -21.34 -12.26 -1.92
C ALA A 76 -20.45 -13.46 -2.29
N TYR A 77 -19.24 -13.52 -1.74
CA TYR A 77 -18.36 -14.68 -1.91
C TYR A 77 -18.96 -15.95 -1.26
N GLN A 78 -19.58 -15.82 -0.10
CA GLN A 78 -20.24 -16.95 0.59
C GLN A 78 -21.51 -17.43 -0.14
N SER A 79 -22.22 -16.54 -0.84
CA SER A 79 -23.44 -16.87 -1.58
C SER A 79 -23.20 -17.52 -2.95
N GLY A 80 -21.93 -17.66 -3.39
CA GLY A 80 -21.55 -18.14 -4.72
C GLY A 80 -21.72 -17.11 -5.84
N GLU A 81 -22.14 -15.90 -5.54
CA GLU A 81 -22.23 -14.82 -6.54
C GLU A 81 -20.86 -14.33 -7.00
N TYR A 82 -19.87 -14.41 -6.13
CA TYR A 82 -18.50 -14.06 -6.46
C TYR A 82 -17.94 -14.91 -7.62
N GLU A 83 -18.25 -16.19 -7.67
CA GLU A 83 -17.81 -17.09 -8.74
C GLU A 83 -18.29 -16.59 -10.11
N LYS A 84 -19.52 -16.13 -10.21
CA LYS A 84 -20.08 -15.56 -11.46
C LYS A 84 -19.35 -14.25 -11.86
N ILE A 85 -18.93 -13.46 -10.88
CA ILE A 85 -18.18 -12.22 -11.11
C ILE A 85 -16.76 -12.58 -11.59
N TYR A 86 -16.15 -13.56 -10.94
CA TYR A 86 -14.80 -14.03 -11.27
C TYR A 86 -14.74 -14.67 -12.66
N ASP A 87 -15.72 -15.49 -13.03
CA ASP A 87 -15.84 -16.08 -14.36
C ASP A 87 -15.93 -15.01 -15.46
N ARG A 88 -16.69 -13.95 -15.21
CA ARG A 88 -16.75 -12.82 -16.16
C ARG A 88 -15.40 -12.13 -16.29
N TYR A 89 -14.67 -11.95 -15.20
CA TYR A 89 -13.32 -11.41 -15.22
C TYR A 89 -12.38 -12.29 -16.02
N ILE A 90 -12.37 -13.61 -15.80
CA ILE A 90 -11.51 -14.56 -16.53
C ILE A 90 -11.80 -14.50 -18.04
N LYS A 91 -13.07 -14.46 -18.44
CA LYS A 91 -13.46 -14.29 -19.85
C LYS A 91 -12.93 -12.98 -20.43
N SER A 92 -13.13 -11.87 -19.72
CA SER A 92 -12.65 -10.55 -20.14
C SER A 92 -11.12 -10.50 -20.23
N LEU A 93 -10.42 -11.14 -19.30
CA LEU A 93 -8.95 -11.23 -19.30
C LEU A 93 -8.44 -12.06 -20.49
N ALA A 94 -9.10 -13.16 -20.79
CA ALA A 94 -8.78 -13.98 -21.95
C ALA A 94 -8.94 -13.20 -23.27
N GLU A 95 -10.02 -12.44 -23.43
CA GLU A 95 -10.22 -11.58 -24.59
C GLU A 95 -9.17 -10.45 -24.67
N TYR A 96 -8.86 -9.79 -23.53
CA TYR A 96 -7.81 -8.80 -23.47
C TYR A 96 -6.44 -9.36 -23.90
N ASN A 97 -6.12 -10.60 -23.47
CA ASN A 97 -4.84 -11.22 -23.80
C ASN A 97 -4.67 -11.50 -25.30
N LYS A 98 -5.76 -11.72 -26.03
CA LYS A 98 -5.78 -11.91 -27.51
C LYS A 98 -5.54 -10.61 -28.27
N LEU A 99 -5.68 -9.44 -27.64
CA LEU A 99 -5.50 -8.16 -28.31
C LEU A 99 -4.03 -7.93 -28.70
N SER A 100 -3.82 -7.24 -29.83
CA SER A 100 -2.49 -6.74 -30.22
C SER A 100 -1.95 -5.73 -29.22
N ALA A 101 -0.63 -5.54 -29.19
CA ALA A 101 0.03 -4.55 -28.33
C ALA A 101 -0.54 -3.14 -28.55
N GLU A 102 -0.85 -2.79 -29.79
CA GLU A 102 -1.45 -1.51 -30.14
C GLU A 102 -2.83 -1.32 -29.48
N LYS A 103 -3.71 -2.33 -29.61
CA LYS A 103 -5.04 -2.26 -29.00
C LYS A 103 -5.00 -2.22 -27.48
N LYS A 104 -4.03 -2.89 -26.85
CA LYS A 104 -3.83 -2.88 -25.40
C LYS A 104 -3.47 -1.50 -24.83
N GLN A 105 -2.96 -0.58 -25.65
CA GLN A 105 -2.70 0.80 -25.22
C GLN A 105 -3.99 1.61 -24.98
N TYR A 106 -5.08 1.24 -25.65
CA TYR A 106 -6.36 1.95 -25.56
C TYR A 106 -7.37 1.23 -24.68
N ILE A 107 -7.21 -0.07 -24.47
CA ILE A 107 -8.11 -0.91 -23.68
C ILE A 107 -7.41 -1.26 -22.36
N GLY A 108 -7.93 -0.79 -21.26
CA GLY A 108 -7.40 -1.11 -19.95
C GLY A 108 -7.46 -2.62 -19.66
N LYS A 109 -6.40 -3.16 -19.06
CA LYS A 109 -6.41 -4.55 -18.58
C LYS A 109 -7.55 -4.74 -17.59
N PRO A 110 -8.39 -5.77 -17.73
CA PRO A 110 -9.42 -6.09 -16.76
C PRO A 110 -8.83 -6.22 -15.35
N THR A 111 -9.47 -5.58 -14.38
CA THR A 111 -9.04 -5.63 -12.99
C THR A 111 -9.67 -6.85 -12.32
N GLU A 112 -8.86 -7.62 -11.61
CA GLU A 112 -9.34 -8.74 -10.82
C GLU A 112 -10.34 -8.23 -9.75
N PRO A 113 -11.53 -8.84 -9.68
CA PRO A 113 -12.52 -8.45 -8.69
C PRO A 113 -11.99 -8.68 -7.28
N MET A 114 -12.34 -7.79 -6.37
CA MET A 114 -11.99 -7.92 -4.95
C MET A 114 -12.66 -9.17 -4.40
N GLY A 115 -11.86 -10.15 -3.97
CA GLY A 115 -12.33 -11.35 -3.28
C GLY A 115 -11.90 -11.38 -1.83
N LYS A 116 -12.44 -12.33 -1.09
CA LYS A 116 -12.15 -12.53 0.35
C LYS A 116 -10.66 -12.58 0.67
N TRP A 117 -9.86 -13.13 -0.25
CA TRP A 117 -8.41 -13.32 -0.05
C TRP A 117 -7.56 -12.42 -0.94
N ASN A 118 -8.17 -11.45 -1.62
CA ASN A 118 -7.40 -10.53 -2.45
C ASN A 118 -6.40 -9.75 -1.60
N PHE A 119 -5.14 -9.68 -2.03
CA PHE A 119 -4.07 -9.00 -1.30
C PHE A 119 -4.31 -7.49 -1.13
N ARG A 120 -5.16 -6.91 -1.98
CA ARG A 120 -5.57 -5.49 -1.91
C ARG A 120 -6.74 -5.23 -0.96
N ARG A 121 -7.29 -6.30 -0.32
CA ARG A 121 -8.41 -6.13 0.59
C ARG A 121 -8.06 -5.17 1.75
N PRO A 122 -9.01 -4.37 2.22
CA PRO A 122 -8.80 -3.59 3.44
C PRO A 122 -8.27 -4.49 4.57
N VAL A 123 -7.41 -3.95 5.41
CA VAL A 123 -6.84 -4.63 6.59
C VAL A 123 -5.83 -5.74 6.27
N GLY A 124 -5.90 -6.33 5.07
CA GLY A 124 -5.18 -7.56 4.74
C GLY A 124 -3.68 -7.53 5.01
N LEU A 125 -3.00 -6.48 4.58
CA LEU A 125 -1.55 -6.34 4.76
C LEU A 125 -1.18 -5.87 6.18
N SER A 126 -2.07 -5.16 6.84
CA SER A 126 -1.92 -4.86 8.26
C SER A 126 -1.84 -6.14 9.09
N GLU A 127 -2.75 -7.09 8.84
CA GLU A 127 -2.81 -8.35 9.59
C GLU A 127 -1.69 -9.33 9.22
N THR A 128 -1.36 -9.45 7.93
CA THR A 128 -0.47 -10.51 7.45
C THR A 128 1.01 -10.12 7.37
N MET A 129 1.31 -8.83 7.31
CA MET A 129 2.68 -8.34 7.17
C MET A 129 3.07 -7.37 8.28
N LEU A 130 2.28 -6.32 8.51
CA LEU A 130 2.66 -5.27 9.45
C LEU A 130 2.72 -5.80 10.88
N ASN A 131 1.70 -6.53 11.32
CA ASN A 131 1.63 -7.10 12.68
C ASN A 131 2.75 -8.12 12.96
N VAL A 132 3.30 -8.75 11.92
CA VAL A 132 4.41 -9.68 12.07
C VAL A 132 5.71 -8.97 12.44
N VAL A 133 5.91 -7.75 11.93
CA VAL A 133 7.13 -6.95 12.18
C VAL A 133 6.96 -5.95 13.32
N SER A 134 5.75 -5.73 13.80
CA SER A 134 5.45 -4.78 14.88
C SER A 134 6.28 -4.95 16.17
N PRO A 135 6.72 -6.16 16.58
CA PRO A 135 7.58 -6.29 17.75
C PRO A 135 9.01 -5.75 17.60
N TYR A 136 9.48 -5.54 16.36
CA TYR A 136 10.85 -5.06 16.15
C TYR A 136 10.98 -3.57 16.50
N THR A 137 12.01 -3.22 17.26
CA THR A 137 12.37 -1.83 17.52
C THR A 137 12.85 -1.16 16.23
N LEU A 138 12.22 -0.05 15.85
CA LEU A 138 12.53 0.69 14.63
C LEU A 138 13.06 2.10 14.95
N LYS A 139 13.89 2.63 14.05
CA LYS A 139 14.30 4.04 14.06
C LYS A 139 13.35 4.93 13.24
N GLY A 140 12.51 4.35 12.41
CA GLY A 140 11.53 5.08 11.60
C GLY A 140 10.93 4.25 10.50
N PHE A 141 10.01 4.85 9.78
CA PHE A 141 9.35 4.30 8.61
C PHE A 141 9.75 5.07 7.35
N ILE A 142 9.91 4.36 6.25
CA ILE A 142 9.98 4.91 4.91
C ILE A 142 8.79 4.38 4.14
N PHE A 143 7.97 5.26 3.60
CA PHE A 143 6.69 4.90 3.00
C PHE A 143 6.58 5.47 1.59
N TYR A 144 6.30 4.61 0.61
CA TYR A 144 6.05 5.02 -0.77
C TYR A 144 4.77 4.35 -1.26
N GLN A 145 3.68 5.07 -1.17
CA GLN A 145 2.34 4.58 -1.54
C GLN A 145 1.43 5.79 -1.83
N GLY A 146 0.34 5.58 -2.55
CA GLY A 146 -0.69 6.58 -2.74
C GLY A 146 -1.38 6.50 -4.10
N GLU A 147 -0.74 5.92 -5.12
CA GLU A 147 -1.24 5.86 -6.49
C GLU A 147 -2.61 5.18 -6.57
N SER A 148 -2.80 4.10 -5.82
CA SER A 148 -4.08 3.36 -5.77
C SER A 148 -5.19 4.09 -5.00
N ASN A 149 -4.88 5.19 -4.31
CA ASN A 149 -5.86 6.02 -3.59
C ASN A 149 -6.27 7.29 -4.34
N THR A 150 -5.71 7.54 -5.53
CA THR A 150 -5.93 8.80 -6.29
C THR A 150 -7.40 9.12 -6.52
N ALA A 151 -8.24 8.11 -6.78
CA ALA A 151 -9.68 8.30 -6.97
C ALA A 151 -10.43 8.70 -5.67
N ARG A 152 -9.79 8.57 -4.50
CA ARG A 152 -10.37 8.86 -3.18
C ARG A 152 -9.48 9.80 -2.36
N GLY A 153 -8.91 10.81 -3.01
CA GLY A 153 -7.96 11.73 -2.41
C GLY A 153 -8.45 12.41 -1.13
N ALA A 154 -9.72 12.83 -1.09
CA ALA A 154 -10.31 13.44 0.11
C ALA A 154 -10.33 12.48 1.31
N GLN A 155 -10.66 11.20 1.08
CA GLN A 155 -10.62 10.17 2.12
C GLN A 155 -9.18 9.86 2.54
N TYR A 156 -8.26 9.76 1.57
CA TYR A 156 -6.84 9.53 1.82
C TYR A 156 -6.23 10.63 2.71
N ARG A 157 -6.60 11.88 2.50
CA ARG A 157 -6.15 13.03 3.31
C ARG A 157 -6.40 12.85 4.81
N LYS A 158 -7.47 12.16 5.17
CA LYS A 158 -7.80 11.85 6.57
C LYS A 158 -7.20 10.53 7.02
N LEU A 159 -7.27 9.52 6.16
CA LEU A 159 -6.89 8.15 6.50
C LEU A 159 -5.37 8.01 6.66
N PHE A 160 -4.58 8.64 5.80
CA PHE A 160 -3.12 8.51 5.85
C PHE A 160 -2.52 9.03 7.17
N PRO A 161 -2.85 10.24 7.66
CA PRO A 161 -2.39 10.68 8.98
C PRO A 161 -2.90 9.81 10.13
N ALA A 162 -4.12 9.28 10.02
CA ALA A 162 -4.69 8.40 11.02
C ALA A 162 -3.92 7.06 11.08
N MET A 163 -3.56 6.49 9.93
CA MET A 163 -2.71 5.31 9.84
C MET A 163 -1.32 5.55 10.46
N ILE A 164 -0.69 6.69 10.19
CA ILE A 164 0.61 7.03 10.80
C ILE A 164 0.52 7.03 12.34
N LYS A 165 -0.52 7.64 12.88
CA LYS A 165 -0.76 7.64 14.33
C LYS A 165 -0.97 6.23 14.87
N GLU A 166 -1.74 5.41 14.16
CA GLU A 166 -2.00 4.02 14.53
C GLU A 166 -0.70 3.20 14.53
N TRP A 167 0.14 3.32 13.50
CA TRP A 167 1.41 2.62 13.43
C TRP A 167 2.35 3.02 14.57
N ARG A 168 2.49 4.32 14.84
CA ARG A 168 3.28 4.80 15.98
C ARG A 168 2.76 4.24 17.30
N ALA A 169 1.44 4.23 17.50
CA ALA A 169 0.83 3.65 18.70
C ALA A 169 1.09 2.14 18.82
N SER A 170 1.02 1.39 17.71
CA SER A 170 1.28 -0.05 17.69
C SER A 170 2.73 -0.40 18.06
N TRP A 171 3.67 0.44 17.67
CA TRP A 171 5.08 0.24 18.04
C TRP A 171 5.41 0.68 19.47
N GLY A 172 4.63 1.55 20.07
CA GLY A 172 4.86 2.00 21.45
C GLY A 172 6.19 2.75 21.69
N GLN A 173 6.83 3.25 20.63
CA GLN A 173 8.12 3.93 20.69
C GLN A 173 8.00 5.47 20.61
N GLY A 174 6.81 6.02 20.85
CA GLY A 174 6.54 7.45 20.73
C GLY A 174 6.49 7.93 19.27
N ASP A 175 6.88 9.18 19.06
CA ASP A 175 6.82 9.85 17.75
C ASP A 175 8.02 9.50 16.84
N ILE A 176 8.22 8.19 16.58
CA ILE A 176 9.28 7.77 15.65
C ILE A 176 9.07 8.39 14.27
N PRO A 177 10.17 8.76 13.56
CA PRO A 177 10.10 9.37 12.25
C PRO A 177 9.29 8.55 11.26
N PHE A 178 8.44 9.23 10.50
CA PHE A 178 7.69 8.64 9.40
C PHE A 178 7.98 9.46 8.14
N LEU A 179 8.82 8.93 7.29
CA LEU A 179 9.23 9.55 6.05
C LEU A 179 8.40 8.97 4.90
N PHE A 180 7.87 9.81 4.06
CA PHE A 180 7.12 9.34 2.90
C PHE A 180 7.56 10.06 1.62
N VAL A 181 7.48 9.34 0.51
CA VAL A 181 7.79 9.87 -0.80
C VAL A 181 6.57 10.62 -1.31
N GLN A 182 6.78 11.90 -1.65
CA GLN A 182 5.80 12.68 -2.38
C GLN A 182 5.64 12.08 -3.77
N LEU A 183 4.40 11.69 -4.13
CA LEU A 183 4.15 11.18 -5.47
C LEU A 183 4.48 12.22 -6.53
N PRO A 184 5.18 11.84 -7.60
CA PRO A 184 5.47 12.76 -8.70
C PRO A 184 4.17 13.17 -9.40
N ARG A 185 4.21 14.34 -10.02
CA ARG A 185 3.13 14.73 -10.93
C ARG A 185 3.10 13.75 -12.10
N PHE A 186 1.97 13.12 -12.29
CA PHE A 186 1.75 12.19 -13.40
C PHE A 186 0.68 12.77 -14.32
N GLU A 187 0.96 12.82 -15.61
CA GLU A 187 0.00 13.29 -16.60
C GLU A 187 -1.10 12.23 -16.74
N THR A 188 -2.27 12.55 -16.24
CA THR A 188 -3.46 11.71 -16.32
C THR A 188 -4.64 12.56 -16.78
N LYS A 189 -5.55 11.94 -17.52
CA LYS A 189 -6.81 12.56 -17.93
C LYS A 189 -7.76 12.84 -16.76
N THR A 190 -7.41 12.40 -15.54
CA THR A 190 -8.23 12.56 -14.34
C THR A 190 -7.63 13.57 -13.38
N ARG A 191 -8.46 14.52 -12.90
CA ARG A 191 -8.10 15.54 -11.92
C ARG A 191 -7.67 14.99 -10.55
N TYR A 192 -7.86 13.71 -10.30
CA TYR A 192 -7.66 13.08 -8.99
C TYR A 192 -6.18 12.95 -8.60
N TRP A 193 -5.28 12.77 -9.59
CA TRP A 193 -3.85 12.67 -9.31
C TRP A 193 -3.25 13.96 -8.75
N LEU A 194 -3.72 15.11 -9.22
CA LEU A 194 -3.31 16.42 -8.69
C LEU A 194 -3.74 16.63 -7.23
N SER A 195 -4.84 16.01 -6.81
CA SER A 195 -5.35 16.12 -5.45
C SER A 195 -4.44 15.48 -4.40
N LEU A 196 -3.76 14.36 -4.70
CA LEU A 196 -2.84 13.70 -3.77
C LEU A 196 -1.56 14.51 -3.52
N ILE A 197 -1.07 15.24 -4.52
CA ILE A 197 0.09 16.12 -4.37
C ILE A 197 -0.19 17.22 -3.34
N HIS A 198 -1.38 17.82 -3.37
CA HIS A 198 -1.80 18.84 -2.42
C HIS A 198 -2.18 18.28 -1.03
N ILE A 199 -2.44 16.99 -0.93
CA ILE A 199 -2.84 16.32 0.31
C ILE A 199 -1.63 15.99 1.19
N SER A 200 -0.50 15.65 0.60
CA SER A 200 0.71 15.29 1.33
C SER A 200 1.55 16.50 1.78
N GLU A 201 1.35 17.68 1.19
CA GLU A 201 2.08 18.89 1.60
C GLU A 201 1.86 19.34 3.06
N PRO A 202 0.64 19.29 3.64
CA PRO A 202 0.43 19.74 5.01
C PRO A 202 1.07 18.84 6.08
N THR A 203 1.54 17.66 5.72
CA THR A 203 2.19 16.73 6.65
C THR A 203 3.70 16.88 6.72
N ARG A 204 4.29 17.89 6.09
CA ARG A 204 5.62 18.34 6.47
C ARG A 204 5.55 18.79 7.92
N LEU A 205 6.01 17.91 8.82
CA LEU A 205 6.29 18.28 10.19
C LEU A 205 7.24 19.48 10.13
N ARG A 206 6.76 20.67 10.46
CA ARG A 206 7.64 21.78 10.81
C ARG A 206 8.51 21.27 11.96
N ARG A 207 9.80 21.29 11.76
CA ARG A 207 10.80 21.10 12.81
C ARG A 207 10.63 22.19 13.86
#